data_5d0da0b00d980f049773fee16cb09c39
#
_entry.id   5d0da0b00d980f049773fee16cb09c39
#
_cell.length_a   1.000
_cell.length_b   1.000
_cell.length_c   1.000
_cell.angle_alpha   90.00
_cell.angle_beta   90.00
_cell.angle_gamma   90.00
#
_symmetry.space_group_name_H-M   'P 1'
#
loop_
_entity.id
_entity.type
_entity.pdbx_description
1 polymer ?
#
loop_
_entity_poly.entity_id
_entity_poly.type
_entity_poly.pdbx_seq_one_letter_code
_entity_poly.pdbx_strand_id
1 'polypeptide(L)'
;MRVLIINTSERIGGAAIAANRLMEALKNNGIKTKMLVRDKQTDQISVVELKKSWWKVWQFIWERVVIWQANHFKKHNLFAVDIANTGTNITALPEFTQADVIHLHWINQGMLSLTDIRRIIQSGKPIVWTMHDMWPFTGICHYAGDCDKYATQCHNCPQLYKGSRLSLIHI
;
A
#
# COMPACT_ATOMS: atom_id res chain seq x y z
N MET A 1 3.86 22.45 -10.92
CA MET A 1 3.60 21.44 -9.88
C MET A 1 3.81 20.06 -10.48
N ARG A 2 4.47 19.17 -9.74
CA ARG A 2 4.73 17.76 -10.10
C ARG A 2 4.07 16.87 -9.05
N VAL A 3 3.20 15.97 -9.48
CA VAL A 3 2.51 15.04 -8.60
C VAL A 3 3.03 13.63 -8.88
N LEU A 4 3.41 12.91 -7.82
CA LEU A 4 3.72 11.48 -7.88
C LEU A 4 2.58 10.70 -7.24
N ILE A 5 1.84 9.97 -8.06
CA ILE A 5 0.84 9.01 -7.61
C ILE A 5 1.54 7.68 -7.32
N ILE A 6 1.21 7.05 -6.19
CA ILE A 6 1.79 5.77 -5.78
C ILE A 6 0.66 4.76 -5.62
N ASN A 7 0.72 3.66 -6.37
CA ASN A 7 -0.24 2.56 -6.32
C ASN A 7 0.45 1.22 -6.59
N THR A 8 -0.01 0.13 -6.03
CA THR A 8 0.63 -1.19 -6.19
C THR A 8 0.57 -1.69 -7.63
N SER A 9 -0.59 -1.61 -8.28
CA SER A 9 -0.77 -2.04 -9.67
C SER A 9 -1.14 -0.88 -10.58
N GLU A 10 -0.74 -0.96 -11.86
CA GLU A 10 -1.14 0.03 -12.84
C GLU A 10 -2.62 -0.08 -13.21
N ARG A 11 -3.15 -1.29 -13.42
CA ARG A 11 -4.50 -1.49 -13.98
C ARG A 11 -5.39 -2.47 -13.23
N ILE A 12 -4.83 -3.27 -12.32
CA ILE A 12 -5.59 -4.31 -11.62
C ILE A 12 -6.27 -3.72 -10.39
N GLY A 13 -7.60 -3.84 -10.34
CA GLY A 13 -8.43 -3.42 -9.23
C GLY A 13 -8.94 -1.98 -9.33
N GLY A 14 -9.97 -1.68 -8.53
CA GLY A 14 -10.63 -0.37 -8.52
C GLY A 14 -9.71 0.80 -8.17
N ALA A 15 -8.78 0.60 -7.24
CA ALA A 15 -7.78 1.58 -6.85
C ALA A 15 -6.87 1.99 -8.01
N ALA A 16 -6.43 1.01 -8.82
CA ALA A 16 -5.60 1.25 -9.98
C ALA A 16 -6.35 2.05 -11.05
N ILE A 17 -7.60 1.71 -11.31
CA ILE A 17 -8.46 2.44 -12.26
C ILE A 17 -8.66 3.88 -11.79
N ALA A 18 -8.93 4.10 -10.51
CA ALA A 18 -9.10 5.44 -9.94
C ALA A 18 -7.81 6.27 -10.02
N ALA A 19 -6.65 5.67 -9.69
CA ALA A 19 -5.35 6.31 -9.78
C ALA A 19 -5.01 6.72 -11.22
N ASN A 20 -5.27 5.86 -12.20
CA ASN A 20 -5.08 6.18 -13.62
C ASN A 20 -5.98 7.32 -14.10
N ARG A 21 -7.27 7.28 -13.77
CA ARG A 21 -8.20 8.36 -14.11
C ARG A 21 -7.76 9.69 -13.53
N LEU A 22 -7.30 9.69 -12.27
CA LEU A 22 -6.77 10.89 -11.65
C LEU A 22 -5.50 11.37 -12.35
N MET A 23 -4.55 10.48 -12.67
CA MET A 23 -3.34 10.82 -13.41
C MET A 23 -3.67 11.52 -14.73
N GLU A 24 -4.58 10.95 -15.52
CA GLU A 24 -4.99 11.54 -16.79
C GLU A 24 -5.71 12.88 -16.60
N ALA A 25 -6.61 12.98 -15.61
CA ALA A 25 -7.28 14.24 -15.30
C ALA A 25 -6.29 15.35 -14.91
N LEU A 26 -5.29 15.05 -14.08
CA LEU A 26 -4.24 16.00 -13.70
C LEU A 26 -3.40 16.42 -14.91
N LYS A 27 -3.01 15.48 -15.76
CA LYS A 27 -2.26 15.76 -16.99
C LYS A 27 -3.04 16.66 -17.95
N ASN A 28 -4.32 16.37 -18.16
CA ASN A 28 -5.21 17.17 -19.01
C ASN A 28 -5.41 18.60 -18.49
N ASN A 29 -5.19 18.82 -17.18
CA ASN A 29 -5.18 20.15 -16.56
C ASN A 29 -3.78 20.75 -16.43
N GLY A 30 -2.79 20.29 -17.20
CA GLY A 30 -1.45 20.85 -17.27
C GLY A 30 -0.53 20.52 -16.08
N ILE A 31 -0.91 19.59 -15.22
CA ILE A 31 -0.10 19.16 -14.07
C ILE A 31 0.84 18.04 -14.50
N LYS A 32 2.13 18.18 -14.24
CA LYS A 32 3.12 17.13 -14.51
C LYS A 32 2.90 15.97 -13.54
N THR A 33 2.31 14.88 -14.00
CA THR A 33 1.98 13.75 -13.15
C THR A 33 2.67 12.48 -13.63
N LYS A 34 3.26 11.75 -12.70
CA LYS A 34 3.75 10.38 -12.90
C LYS A 34 3.06 9.45 -11.92
N MET A 35 2.93 8.18 -12.28
CA MET A 35 2.47 7.14 -11.39
C MET A 35 3.59 6.11 -11.17
N LEU A 36 3.94 5.86 -9.91
CA LEU A 36 4.88 4.82 -9.50
C LEU A 36 4.11 3.57 -9.09
N VAL A 37 4.41 2.45 -9.74
CA VAL A 37 3.74 1.18 -9.49
C VAL A 37 4.74 0.06 -9.24
N ARG A 38 4.30 -1.00 -8.57
CA ARG A 38 5.04 -2.25 -8.48
C ARG A 38 4.84 -3.10 -9.73
N ASP A 39 3.61 -3.16 -10.24
CA ASP A 39 3.22 -4.01 -11.36
C ASP A 39 2.74 -3.13 -12.52
N LYS A 40 3.66 -2.84 -13.44
CA LYS A 40 3.39 -2.08 -14.68
C LYS A 40 2.89 -3.02 -15.77
N GLN A 41 1.88 -2.58 -16.53
CA GLN A 41 1.22 -3.39 -17.56
C GLN A 41 1.17 -2.73 -18.93
N THR A 42 1.58 -1.46 -19.03
CA THR A 42 1.62 -0.74 -20.31
C THR A 42 2.97 -0.09 -20.54
N ASP A 43 3.21 0.38 -21.76
CA ASP A 43 4.42 1.14 -22.11
C ASP A 43 4.29 2.64 -21.87
N GLN A 44 3.26 3.06 -21.12
CA GLN A 44 3.00 4.47 -20.85
C GLN A 44 4.18 5.12 -20.12
N ILE A 45 4.74 6.21 -20.67
CA ILE A 45 5.94 6.89 -20.14
C ILE A 45 5.66 7.53 -18.77
N SER A 46 4.43 7.98 -18.53
CA SER A 46 4.01 8.56 -17.24
C SER A 46 3.88 7.53 -16.11
N VAL A 47 3.93 6.25 -16.42
CA VAL A 47 3.92 5.15 -15.45
C VAL A 47 5.32 4.60 -15.29
N VAL A 48 5.85 4.66 -14.08
CA VAL A 48 7.18 4.17 -13.73
C VAL A 48 7.03 2.92 -12.89
N GLU A 49 7.74 1.86 -13.27
CA GLU A 49 7.77 0.62 -12.50
C GLU A 49 8.95 0.64 -11.53
N LEU A 50 8.71 0.21 -10.30
CA LEU A 50 9.80 -0.16 -9.39
C LEU A 50 10.66 -1.24 -10.07
N LYS A 51 11.98 -1.15 -9.92
CA LYS A 51 12.90 -2.11 -10.56
C LYS A 51 12.41 -3.54 -10.38
N LYS A 52 12.29 -4.26 -11.49
CA LYS A 52 11.94 -5.69 -11.48
C LYS A 52 12.99 -6.45 -10.66
N SER A 53 12.57 -7.06 -9.59
CA SER A 53 13.41 -7.89 -8.74
C SER A 53 12.60 -9.08 -8.25
N TRP A 54 13.20 -10.25 -8.22
CA TRP A 54 12.65 -11.45 -7.57
C TRP A 54 12.32 -11.19 -6.09
N TRP A 55 12.96 -10.21 -5.45
CA TRP A 55 12.65 -9.74 -4.10
C TRP A 55 11.21 -9.28 -3.93
N LYS A 56 10.56 -8.73 -4.95
CA LYS A 56 9.14 -8.32 -4.89
C LYS A 56 8.20 -9.51 -4.64
N VAL A 57 8.51 -10.65 -5.28
CA VAL A 57 7.75 -11.89 -5.08
C VAL A 57 7.99 -12.41 -3.67
N TRP A 58 9.24 -12.40 -3.21
CA TRP A 58 9.60 -12.78 -1.85
C TRP A 58 8.97 -11.88 -0.80
N GLN A 59 8.93 -10.58 -0.99
CA GLN A 59 8.27 -9.64 -0.08
C GLN A 59 6.78 -9.99 0.11
N PHE A 60 6.06 -10.23 -0.98
CA PHE A 60 4.68 -10.65 -0.94
C PHE A 60 4.50 -12.02 -0.25
N ILE A 61 5.29 -13.01 -0.64
CA ILE A 61 5.23 -14.36 -0.04
C ILE A 61 5.56 -14.29 1.44
N TRP A 62 6.61 -13.56 1.81
CA TRP A 62 7.05 -13.44 3.20
C TRP A 62 5.95 -12.88 4.09
N GLU A 63 5.28 -11.84 3.66
CA GLU A 63 4.16 -11.29 4.42
C GLU A 63 3.04 -12.32 4.63
N ARG A 64 2.66 -13.06 3.58
CA ARG A 64 1.66 -14.13 3.67
C ARG A 64 2.12 -15.26 4.59
N VAL A 65 3.39 -15.63 4.55
CA VAL A 65 3.98 -16.64 5.45
C VAL A 65 3.90 -16.19 6.91
N VAL A 66 4.26 -14.94 7.21
CA VAL A 66 4.17 -14.38 8.56
C VAL A 66 2.74 -14.40 9.09
N ILE A 67 1.76 -13.98 8.27
CA ILE A 67 0.34 -14.02 8.64
C ILE A 67 -0.12 -15.47 8.87
N TRP A 68 0.25 -16.39 7.97
CA TRP A 68 -0.10 -17.82 8.09
C TRP A 68 0.48 -18.46 9.35
N GLN A 69 1.76 -18.20 9.64
CA GLN A 69 2.41 -18.68 10.86
C GLN A 69 1.74 -18.12 12.12
N ALA A 70 1.44 -16.82 12.13
CA ALA A 70 0.78 -16.18 13.25
C ALA A 70 -0.66 -16.67 13.45
N ASN A 71 -1.31 -17.12 12.41
CA ASN A 71 -2.62 -17.78 12.43
C ASN A 71 -2.54 -19.28 12.74
N HIS A 72 -1.47 -19.75 13.40
CA HIS A 72 -1.26 -21.16 13.72
C HIS A 72 -1.35 -22.08 12.49
N PHE A 73 -0.75 -21.68 11.38
CA PHE A 73 -0.72 -22.39 10.09
C PHE A 73 -2.10 -22.62 9.45
N LYS A 74 -3.09 -21.81 9.83
CA LYS A 74 -4.43 -21.83 9.21
C LYS A 74 -4.52 -20.81 8.07
N LYS A 75 -5.19 -21.20 6.98
CA LYS A 75 -5.40 -20.33 5.80
C LYS A 75 -6.57 -19.34 5.99
N HIS A 76 -6.92 -19.03 7.24
CA HIS A 76 -8.03 -18.13 7.55
C HIS A 76 -7.70 -16.70 7.12
N ASN A 77 -8.53 -16.13 6.25
CA ASN A 77 -8.50 -14.71 5.83
C ASN A 77 -7.12 -14.15 5.46
N LEU A 78 -6.22 -14.96 4.86
CA LEU A 78 -4.85 -14.57 4.53
C LEU A 78 -4.73 -13.29 3.69
N PHE A 79 -5.76 -12.94 2.93
CA PHE A 79 -5.81 -11.77 2.05
C PHE A 79 -6.76 -10.67 2.55
N ALA A 80 -7.45 -10.89 3.67
CA ALA A 80 -8.31 -9.88 4.29
C ALA A 80 -7.53 -8.90 5.17
N VAL A 81 -6.27 -9.22 5.45
CA VAL A 81 -5.36 -8.45 6.29
C VAL A 81 -4.01 -8.24 5.61
N ASP A 82 -3.36 -7.15 5.95
CA ASP A 82 -2.04 -6.77 5.46
C ASP A 82 -1.26 -6.11 6.61
N ILE A 83 -0.07 -6.62 6.90
CA ILE A 83 0.75 -6.15 8.02
C ILE A 83 1.86 -5.18 7.59
N ALA A 84 2.02 -4.99 6.29
CA ALA A 84 2.99 -4.10 5.65
C ALA A 84 4.41 -4.19 6.29
N ASN A 85 4.84 -5.42 6.62
CA ASN A 85 6.15 -5.68 7.21
C ASN A 85 7.29 -5.68 6.19
N THR A 86 6.94 -5.67 4.91
CA THR A 86 7.88 -5.62 3.78
C THR A 86 7.47 -4.56 2.77
N GLY A 87 8.43 -3.96 2.09
CA GLY A 87 8.18 -2.94 1.08
C GLY A 87 9.48 -2.47 0.43
N THR A 88 9.37 -1.42 -0.36
CA THR A 88 10.50 -0.81 -1.07
C THR A 88 10.63 0.65 -0.70
N ASN A 89 11.80 1.06 -0.22
CA ASN A 89 12.08 2.46 0.01
C ASN A 89 12.15 3.23 -1.31
N ILE A 90 11.20 4.13 -1.50
CA ILE A 90 11.08 4.93 -2.73
C ILE A 90 11.61 6.36 -2.58
N THR A 91 11.99 6.78 -1.36
CA THR A 91 12.35 8.19 -1.08
C THR A 91 13.62 8.64 -1.80
N ALA A 92 14.48 7.72 -2.22
CA ALA A 92 15.68 8.01 -2.99
C ALA A 92 15.47 8.00 -4.53
N LEU A 93 14.27 7.62 -5.01
CA LEU A 93 13.99 7.59 -6.43
C LEU A 93 13.90 9.01 -7.02
N PRO A 94 14.37 9.22 -8.26
CA PRO A 94 14.25 10.52 -8.94
C PRO A 94 12.80 11.02 -9.02
N GLU A 95 11.85 10.12 -9.24
CA GLU A 95 10.42 10.44 -9.29
C GLU A 95 9.92 11.00 -7.96
N PHE A 96 10.37 10.43 -6.84
CA PHE A 96 10.01 10.90 -5.51
C PHE A 96 10.70 12.23 -5.17
N THR A 97 12.00 12.32 -5.40
CA THR A 97 12.77 13.53 -5.06
C THR A 97 12.31 14.76 -5.83
N GLN A 98 11.91 14.57 -7.09
CA GLN A 98 11.43 15.63 -7.97
C GLN A 98 9.96 16.00 -7.77
N ALA A 99 9.18 15.19 -7.08
CA ALA A 99 7.77 15.46 -6.84
C ALA A 99 7.57 16.61 -5.85
N ASP A 100 6.60 17.47 -6.12
CA ASP A 100 6.15 18.53 -5.20
C ASP A 100 5.07 18.00 -4.23
N VAL A 101 4.28 17.01 -4.68
CA VAL A 101 3.20 16.36 -3.90
C VAL A 101 3.27 14.85 -4.11
N ILE A 102 3.09 14.11 -3.04
CA ILE A 102 2.97 12.65 -3.04
C ILE A 102 1.50 12.28 -2.85
N HIS A 103 0.95 11.49 -3.76
CA HIS A 103 -0.43 11.03 -3.67
C HIS A 103 -0.47 9.51 -3.54
N LEU A 104 -0.77 9.03 -2.33
CA LEU A 104 -0.89 7.60 -2.03
C LEU A 104 -2.30 7.11 -2.40
N HIS A 105 -2.37 5.96 -3.04
CA HIS A 105 -3.59 5.20 -3.29
C HIS A 105 -3.53 3.87 -2.53
N TRP A 106 -3.55 2.74 -3.23
CA TRP A 106 -3.44 1.42 -2.60
C TRP A 106 -2.00 0.93 -2.65
N ILE A 107 -1.34 0.84 -1.50
CA ILE A 107 0.11 0.67 -1.36
C ILE A 107 0.52 -0.63 -0.65
N ASN A 108 -0.42 -1.54 -0.51
CA ASN A 108 -0.27 -2.81 0.21
C ASN A 108 0.39 -3.91 -0.63
N GLN A 109 0.40 -5.13 -0.09
CA GLN A 109 0.96 -6.34 -0.72
C GLN A 109 2.45 -6.23 -1.07
N GLY A 110 3.25 -5.69 -0.15
CA GLY A 110 4.69 -5.58 -0.32
C GLY A 110 5.15 -4.42 -1.22
N MET A 111 4.27 -3.45 -1.53
CA MET A 111 4.66 -2.21 -2.20
C MET A 111 5.43 -1.29 -1.25
N LEU A 112 4.81 -0.91 -0.15
CA LEU A 112 5.42 -0.11 0.92
C LEU A 112 5.25 -0.80 2.27
N SER A 113 6.31 -0.83 3.05
CA SER A 113 6.25 -1.19 4.46
C SER A 113 5.82 0.01 5.31
N LEU A 114 5.44 -0.24 6.56
CA LEU A 114 5.20 0.82 7.55
C LEU A 114 6.40 1.73 7.72
N THR A 115 7.61 1.15 7.70
CA THR A 115 8.85 1.92 7.75
C THR A 115 9.01 2.82 6.52
N ASP A 116 8.60 2.36 5.33
CA ASP A 116 8.65 3.17 4.12
C ASP A 116 7.62 4.29 4.14
N ILE A 117 6.40 4.00 4.62
CA ILE A 117 5.35 5.02 4.84
C ILE A 117 5.85 6.09 5.80
N ARG A 118 6.46 5.68 6.92
CA ARG A 118 7.07 6.62 7.88
C ARG A 118 8.13 7.51 7.24
N ARG A 119 9.01 6.94 6.41
CA ARG A 119 10.03 7.72 5.67
C ARG A 119 9.40 8.73 4.71
N ILE A 120 8.31 8.34 4.03
CA ILE A 120 7.57 9.24 3.15
C ILE A 120 7.00 10.41 3.96
N ILE A 121 6.37 10.15 5.10
CA ILE A 121 5.82 11.18 5.99
C ILE A 121 6.95 12.10 6.49
N GLN A 122 8.08 11.54 6.91
CA GLN A 122 9.23 12.29 7.40
C GLN A 122 9.98 13.08 6.32
N SER A 123 9.69 12.87 5.04
CA SER A 123 10.31 13.62 3.95
C SER A 123 9.93 15.09 3.90
N GLY A 124 8.90 15.50 4.65
CA GLY A 124 8.38 16.88 4.66
C GLY A 124 7.60 17.28 3.40
N LYS A 125 7.41 16.38 2.44
CA LYS A 125 6.59 16.64 1.25
C LYS A 125 5.10 16.60 1.60
N PRO A 126 4.26 17.46 0.97
CA PRO A 126 2.81 17.36 1.07
C PRO A 126 2.34 15.97 0.62
N ILE A 127 1.50 15.33 1.43
CA ILE A 127 0.96 13.98 1.18
C ILE A 127 -0.56 14.06 1.12
N VAL A 128 -1.12 13.48 0.08
CA VAL A 128 -2.54 13.18 -0.05
C VAL A 128 -2.70 11.67 -0.06
N TRP A 129 -3.69 11.13 0.64
CA TRP A 129 -3.96 9.70 0.65
C TRP A 129 -5.42 9.42 0.31
N THR A 130 -5.67 8.87 -0.89
CA THR A 130 -6.99 8.37 -1.26
C THR A 130 -7.14 6.96 -0.72
N MET A 131 -7.97 6.81 0.30
CA MET A 131 -8.27 5.53 0.93
C MET A 131 -9.28 4.76 0.07
N HIS A 132 -8.88 3.58 -0.41
CA HIS A 132 -9.73 2.68 -1.20
C HIS A 132 -10.36 1.57 -0.35
N ASP A 133 -9.86 1.39 0.85
CA ASP A 133 -10.34 0.46 1.87
C ASP A 133 -10.07 1.03 3.27
N MET A 134 -10.35 0.26 4.30
CA MET A 134 -10.20 0.70 5.69
C MET A 134 -8.79 0.51 6.26
N TRP A 135 -7.86 -0.09 5.50
CA TRP A 135 -6.53 -0.43 6.01
C TRP A 135 -5.77 0.75 6.64
N PRO A 136 -5.78 2.00 6.06
CA PRO A 136 -5.00 3.11 6.62
C PRO A 136 -5.42 3.56 8.04
N PHE A 137 -6.60 3.18 8.50
CA PHE A 137 -7.12 3.56 9.83
C PHE A 137 -7.55 2.36 10.68
N THR A 138 -7.37 1.13 10.19
CA THR A 138 -7.49 -0.09 10.98
C THR A 138 -6.12 -0.58 11.45
N GLY A 139 -6.09 -1.59 12.31
CA GLY A 139 -4.83 -2.21 12.70
C GLY A 139 -4.14 -2.95 11.54
N ILE A 140 -4.88 -3.77 10.79
CA ILE A 140 -4.35 -4.61 9.71
C ILE A 140 -5.37 -4.99 8.65
N CYS A 141 -6.67 -4.74 8.86
CA CYS A 141 -7.71 -5.27 7.97
C CYS A 141 -8.12 -4.27 6.89
N HIS A 142 -8.39 -4.80 5.68
CA HIS A 142 -8.91 -4.00 4.56
C HIS A 142 -10.38 -3.62 4.76
N TYR A 143 -11.16 -4.49 5.41
CA TYR A 143 -12.56 -4.26 5.75
C TYR A 143 -12.84 -4.80 7.14
N ALA A 144 -13.37 -3.95 8.01
CA ALA A 144 -13.64 -4.31 9.40
C ALA A 144 -14.86 -5.22 9.55
N GLY A 145 -15.81 -5.19 8.60
CA GLY A 145 -17.11 -5.83 8.74
C GLY A 145 -17.86 -5.27 9.94
N ASP A 146 -18.38 -6.13 10.78
CA ASP A 146 -19.09 -5.76 12.00
C ASP A 146 -18.15 -5.40 13.19
N CYS A 147 -16.83 -5.35 12.95
CA CYS A 147 -15.85 -5.03 13.98
C CYS A 147 -15.66 -3.52 14.11
N ASP A 148 -15.88 -2.97 15.29
CA ASP A 148 -15.71 -1.55 15.64
C ASP A 148 -14.44 -1.25 16.45
N LYS A 149 -13.62 -2.26 16.74
CA LYS A 149 -12.42 -2.14 17.60
C LYS A 149 -11.38 -1.15 17.08
N TYR A 150 -11.36 -0.88 15.77
CA TYR A 150 -10.47 0.12 15.18
C TYR A 150 -10.74 1.54 15.72
N ALA A 151 -11.94 1.80 16.22
CA ALA A 151 -12.29 3.10 16.80
C ALA A 151 -11.67 3.33 18.20
N THR A 152 -11.21 2.28 18.86
CA THR A 152 -10.59 2.32 20.20
C THR A 152 -9.22 1.67 20.19
N GLN A 153 -9.16 0.34 20.25
CA GLN A 153 -7.92 -0.42 20.19
C GLN A 153 -8.15 -1.79 19.55
N CYS A 154 -7.49 -2.04 18.43
CA CYS A 154 -7.53 -3.33 17.79
C CYS A 154 -6.84 -4.41 18.65
N HIS A 155 -7.56 -5.41 19.10
CA HIS A 155 -7.05 -6.62 19.74
C HIS A 155 -8.04 -7.77 19.53
N ASN A 156 -7.59 -9.03 19.64
CA ASN A 156 -8.41 -10.21 19.36
C ASN A 156 -9.21 -10.05 18.05
N CYS A 157 -8.48 -9.81 16.96
CA CYS A 157 -9.05 -9.45 15.66
C CYS A 157 -9.93 -10.59 15.11
N PRO A 158 -11.21 -10.32 14.75
CA PRO A 158 -12.09 -11.34 14.19
C PRO A 158 -11.68 -11.79 12.79
N GLN A 159 -10.85 -11.01 12.09
CA GLN A 159 -10.29 -11.38 10.79
C GLN A 159 -9.15 -12.40 10.89
N LEU A 160 -8.61 -12.62 12.07
CA LEU A 160 -7.56 -13.58 12.33
C LEU A 160 -8.09 -14.85 13.00
N TYR A 161 -7.33 -15.92 12.88
CA TYR A 161 -7.67 -17.16 13.60
C TYR A 161 -7.60 -16.93 15.12
N LYS A 162 -8.52 -17.56 15.86
CA LYS A 162 -8.61 -17.43 17.33
C LYS A 162 -7.25 -17.72 17.98
N GLY A 163 -6.76 -16.78 18.78
CA GLY A 163 -5.46 -16.89 19.44
C GLY A 163 -4.27 -16.48 18.54
N SER A 164 -4.52 -15.85 17.40
CA SER A 164 -3.46 -15.34 16.54
C SER A 164 -2.58 -14.35 17.30
N ARG A 165 -1.26 -14.48 17.12
CA ARG A 165 -0.26 -13.57 17.71
C ARG A 165 -0.22 -12.21 17.02
N LEU A 166 -0.77 -12.08 15.81
CA LEU A 166 -0.83 -10.79 15.08
C LEU A 166 -1.77 -9.79 15.74
N SER A 167 -2.76 -10.23 16.53
CA SER A 167 -3.66 -9.35 17.25
C SER A 167 -2.95 -8.47 18.30
N LEU A 168 -1.68 -8.71 18.58
CA LEU A 168 -0.85 -7.96 19.51
C LEU A 168 0.12 -7.00 18.80
N ILE A 169 0.22 -7.06 17.47
CA ILE A 169 1.08 -6.17 16.68
C ILE A 169 0.21 -4.99 16.23
N HIS A 170 0.14 -3.97 17.07
CA HIS A 170 -0.46 -2.70 16.69
C HIS A 170 0.60 -1.75 16.15
N ILE A 171 0.21 -1.13 15.07
CA ILE A 171 0.91 -0.06 14.40
C ILE A 171 0.60 1.25 15.11
#